data_1b5499536b6cce53ccf2cb64071a6014
#
_entry.id   1b5499536b6cce53ccf2cb64071a6014
#
_cell.length_a   1.000
_cell.length_b   1.000
_cell.length_c   1.000
_cell.angle_alpha   90.00
_cell.angle_beta   90.00
_cell.angle_gamma   90.00
#
_symmetry.space_group_name_H-M   'P 1'
#
loop_
_entity.id
_entity.type
_entity.pdbx_description
1 polymer ?
#
loop_
_entity_poly.entity_id
_entity_poly.type
_entity_poly.pdbx_seq_one_letter_code
_entity_poly.pdbx_strand_id
1 'polypeptide(L)'
;MPVSIRVTRAAARHVVAGFGVLALTMAGLGAQGQELTRLYAPKPPAGSAYVRVIDLARSGAPIAFGSGPAAPVPPGDTATIYRVVKGGAPLALSIDGRPVAGEIVPAADAFSTVVVPSSGPAVVIADSTEGRNDLKAQLRFYNLVPGCEGAVTVADGGPTVFEAVAPNATRQRAINPIEAILAATCGAAASGPLTLPPLKAGDHYSLFLLPGASGPVLTGQRDETEPYRGAAN
;
A
#
# COMPACT_ATOMS: atom_id res chain seq x y z
N MET A 1 -57.63 -45.60 -27.93
CA MET A 1 -58.11 -45.43 -29.31
C MET A 1 -57.26 -44.36 -29.96
N PRO A 2 -56.74 -44.69 -31.13
CA PRO A 2 -55.69 -43.90 -31.75
C PRO A 2 -56.19 -42.88 -32.77
N VAL A 3 -55.40 -41.85 -33.02
CA VAL A 3 -55.37 -41.24 -34.36
C VAL A 3 -53.95 -40.74 -34.65
N SER A 4 -53.31 -41.47 -35.56
CA SER A 4 -52.15 -41.06 -36.32
C SER A 4 -52.51 -40.10 -37.41
N ILE A 5 -51.74 -39.02 -37.59
CA ILE A 5 -51.66 -38.37 -38.87
C ILE A 5 -50.21 -38.13 -39.24
N ARG A 6 -49.77 -38.82 -40.27
CA ARG A 6 -48.54 -38.58 -41.03
C ARG A 6 -48.82 -37.47 -42.04
N VAL A 7 -47.92 -36.51 -42.18
CA VAL A 7 -47.75 -35.77 -43.43
C VAL A 7 -46.30 -35.59 -43.76
N THR A 8 -45.97 -35.84 -44.97
CA THR A 8 -44.72 -36.00 -45.67
C THR A 8 -44.08 -34.68 -46.13
N ARG A 9 -42.76 -34.69 -46.11
CA ARG A 9 -41.75 -34.12 -47.06
C ARG A 9 -41.99 -32.76 -47.74
N ALA A 10 -41.02 -31.88 -47.59
CA ALA A 10 -40.37 -31.24 -48.74
C ALA A 10 -38.95 -30.78 -48.34
N ALA A 11 -37.98 -31.21 -49.13
CA ALA A 11 -36.59 -30.79 -49.06
C ALA A 11 -36.39 -29.42 -49.78
N ALA A 12 -35.73 -28.51 -49.16
CA ALA A 12 -35.14 -27.36 -49.89
C ALA A 12 -33.71 -27.20 -49.43
N ARG A 13 -32.78 -27.48 -50.35
CA ARG A 13 -31.36 -27.19 -50.27
C ARG A 13 -31.15 -25.68 -50.45
N HIS A 14 -30.65 -24.97 -49.45
CA HIS A 14 -30.00 -23.69 -49.64
C HIS A 14 -28.57 -23.77 -49.20
N VAL A 15 -27.67 -23.68 -50.17
CA VAL A 15 -26.26 -23.38 -50.03
C VAL A 15 -26.15 -21.93 -49.59
N VAL A 16 -25.67 -21.69 -48.37
CA VAL A 16 -25.24 -20.36 -47.96
C VAL A 16 -23.74 -20.40 -47.71
N ALA A 17 -23.02 -19.70 -48.55
CA ALA A 17 -21.59 -19.47 -48.47
C ALA A 17 -21.23 -18.82 -47.14
N GLY A 18 -20.27 -19.46 -46.43
CA GLY A 18 -19.71 -18.95 -45.18
C GLY A 18 -18.78 -17.76 -45.43
N PHE A 19 -19.17 -16.59 -44.96
CA PHE A 19 -18.23 -15.49 -44.71
C PHE A 19 -17.67 -15.70 -43.29
N GLY A 20 -16.46 -16.26 -43.22
CA GLY A 20 -15.70 -16.31 -41.99
C GLY A 20 -15.23 -14.93 -41.60
N VAL A 21 -15.85 -14.33 -40.59
CA VAL A 21 -15.34 -13.13 -39.94
C VAL A 21 -14.18 -13.55 -39.06
N LEU A 22 -12.97 -13.24 -39.51
CA LEU A 22 -11.72 -13.37 -38.76
C LEU A 22 -11.73 -12.25 -37.70
N ALA A 23 -12.23 -12.54 -36.50
CA ALA A 23 -12.09 -11.65 -35.35
C ALA A 23 -10.63 -11.70 -34.89
N LEU A 24 -9.79 -10.78 -35.40
CA LEU A 24 -8.47 -10.51 -34.83
C LEU A 24 -8.67 -9.95 -33.41
N THR A 25 -8.38 -10.75 -32.42
CA THR A 25 -8.26 -10.32 -31.02
C THR A 25 -7.02 -9.43 -30.89
N MET A 26 -7.22 -8.12 -30.89
CA MET A 26 -6.24 -7.10 -30.52
C MET A 26 -6.10 -7.07 -28.98
N ALA A 27 -5.64 -8.15 -28.38
CA ALA A 27 -5.33 -8.21 -26.97
C ALA A 27 -3.83 -8.45 -26.81
N GLY A 28 -3.03 -7.38 -26.70
CA GLY A 28 -1.61 -7.56 -26.46
C GLY A 28 -0.69 -6.35 -26.47
N LEU A 29 -1.17 -5.15 -26.80
CA LEU A 29 -0.27 -3.98 -26.92
C LEU A 29 -0.25 -3.04 -25.70
N GLY A 30 -1.01 -3.34 -24.63
CA GLY A 30 -1.09 -2.46 -23.46
C GLY A 30 0.04 -2.65 -22.41
N ALA A 31 0.64 -3.84 -22.33
CA ALA A 31 1.58 -4.16 -21.25
C ALA A 31 2.99 -3.60 -21.47
N GLN A 32 3.46 -3.51 -22.69
CA GLN A 32 4.81 -3.05 -23.00
C GLN A 32 4.99 -1.53 -22.85
N GLY A 33 3.92 -0.75 -23.04
CA GLY A 33 3.98 0.71 -22.88
C GLY A 33 4.16 1.16 -21.43
N GLN A 34 3.67 0.40 -20.47
CA GLN A 34 3.79 0.74 -19.04
C GLN A 34 5.20 0.49 -18.49
N GLU A 35 5.88 -0.52 -18.99
CA GLU A 35 7.26 -0.83 -18.57
C GLU A 35 8.25 0.20 -19.11
N LEU A 36 8.10 0.62 -20.36
CA LEU A 36 8.91 1.68 -20.96
C LEU A 36 8.71 3.03 -20.25
N THR A 37 7.48 3.35 -19.88
CA THR A 37 7.18 4.59 -19.14
C THR A 37 7.84 4.60 -17.74
N ARG A 38 8.01 3.46 -17.10
CA ARG A 38 8.73 3.36 -15.82
C ARG A 38 10.24 3.55 -15.98
N LEU A 39 10.83 3.05 -17.08
CA LEU A 39 12.26 3.20 -17.36
C LEU A 39 12.65 4.66 -17.69
N TYR A 40 11.73 5.42 -18.26
CA TYR A 40 11.94 6.83 -18.63
C TYR A 40 11.20 7.83 -17.76
N ALA A 41 10.63 7.37 -16.62
CA ALA A 41 9.99 8.29 -15.67
C ALA A 41 11.02 9.31 -15.17
N PRO A 42 10.69 10.60 -15.17
CA PRO A 42 11.58 11.62 -14.63
C PRO A 42 11.86 11.31 -13.15
N LYS A 43 13.11 11.49 -12.76
CA LYS A 43 13.51 11.35 -11.35
C LYS A 43 13.18 12.64 -10.61
N PRO A 44 12.76 12.57 -9.35
CA PRO A 44 12.64 13.74 -8.51
C PRO A 44 13.97 14.51 -8.42
N PRO A 45 13.94 15.84 -8.29
CA PRO A 45 15.14 16.62 -8.06
C PRO A 45 15.90 16.13 -6.83
N ALA A 46 17.23 16.31 -6.83
CA ALA A 46 18.04 16.08 -5.63
C ALA A 46 17.53 16.94 -4.47
N GLY A 47 17.55 16.40 -3.26
CA GLY A 47 17.00 17.08 -2.08
C GLY A 47 15.47 16.93 -1.93
N SER A 48 14.80 16.14 -2.78
CA SER A 48 13.41 15.75 -2.55
C SER A 48 13.32 14.78 -1.37
N ALA A 49 12.16 14.73 -0.74
CA ALA A 49 11.81 13.71 0.26
C ALA A 49 10.59 12.94 -0.19
N TYR A 50 10.46 11.72 0.30
CA TYR A 50 9.31 10.85 0.07
C TYR A 50 8.53 10.73 1.38
N VAL A 51 7.31 11.23 1.41
CA VAL A 51 6.50 11.31 2.62
C VAL A 51 5.17 10.61 2.43
N ARG A 52 4.81 9.77 3.39
CA ARG A 52 3.44 9.26 3.54
C ARG A 52 2.87 9.66 4.89
N VAL A 53 1.55 9.60 5.01
CA VAL A 53 0.83 10.02 6.22
C VAL A 53 -0.05 8.90 6.71
N ILE A 54 -0.06 8.71 8.03
CA ILE A 54 -0.99 7.86 8.77
C ILE A 54 -1.85 8.76 9.63
N ASP A 55 -3.16 8.74 9.44
CA ASP A 55 -4.13 9.37 10.34
C ASP A 55 -4.63 8.34 11.35
N LEU A 56 -4.19 8.44 12.61
CA LEU A 56 -4.60 7.52 13.66
C LEU A 56 -6.08 7.69 14.07
N ALA A 57 -6.71 8.83 13.75
CA ALA A 57 -8.14 9.00 13.91
C ALA A 57 -8.95 8.19 12.89
N ARG A 58 -8.29 7.74 11.79
CA ARG A 58 -8.91 7.00 10.68
C ARG A 58 -10.20 7.66 10.19
N SER A 59 -10.14 8.98 10.06
CA SER A 59 -11.28 9.79 9.66
C SER A 59 -11.78 9.52 8.25
N GLY A 60 -10.93 8.94 7.38
CA GLY A 60 -11.19 8.80 5.95
C GLY A 60 -11.16 10.14 5.21
N ALA A 61 -10.83 11.22 5.90
CA ALA A 61 -10.79 12.56 5.35
C ALA A 61 -9.62 12.73 4.37
N PRO A 62 -9.76 13.64 3.37
CA PRO A 62 -8.69 13.90 2.41
C PRO A 62 -7.49 14.59 3.07
N ILE A 63 -6.30 14.12 2.71
CA ILE A 63 -5.02 14.61 3.20
C ILE A 63 -4.34 15.40 2.07
N ALA A 64 -3.92 16.63 2.35
CA ALA A 64 -3.17 17.47 1.42
C ALA A 64 -1.73 17.69 1.89
N PHE A 65 -0.79 17.66 0.94
CA PHE A 65 0.63 17.91 1.13
C PHE A 65 0.97 19.27 0.52
N GLY A 66 1.23 20.27 1.35
CA GLY A 66 1.43 21.64 0.91
C GLY A 66 0.22 22.18 0.14
N SER A 67 0.47 22.74 -1.03
CA SER A 67 -0.56 23.21 -1.95
C SER A 67 -1.06 22.13 -2.93
N GLY A 68 -0.59 20.89 -2.78
CA GLY A 68 -0.98 19.79 -3.66
C GLY A 68 -2.44 19.37 -3.47
N PRO A 69 -2.97 18.55 -4.38
CA PRO A 69 -4.34 18.06 -4.29
C PRO A 69 -4.53 17.17 -3.06
N ALA A 70 -5.64 17.38 -2.36
CA ALA A 70 -6.03 16.52 -1.26
C ALA A 70 -6.60 15.20 -1.78
N ALA A 71 -6.24 14.09 -1.16
CA ALA A 71 -6.77 12.76 -1.46
C ALA A 71 -6.91 11.95 -0.17
N PRO A 72 -7.93 11.08 -0.05
CA PRO A 72 -8.07 10.18 1.07
C PRO A 72 -6.99 9.09 1.02
N VAL A 73 -6.79 8.41 2.16
CA VAL A 73 -6.06 7.14 2.18
C VAL A 73 -6.82 6.13 1.31
N PRO A 74 -6.15 5.35 0.45
CA PRO A 74 -6.82 4.37 -0.39
C PRO A 74 -7.63 3.37 0.45
N PRO A 75 -8.79 2.89 -0.04
CA PRO A 75 -9.57 1.89 0.67
C PRO A 75 -8.76 0.62 0.97
N GLY A 76 -8.77 0.18 2.22
CA GLY A 76 -8.01 -0.99 2.68
C GLY A 76 -6.60 -0.67 3.17
N ASP A 77 -6.07 0.51 2.87
CA ASP A 77 -4.77 0.95 3.34
C ASP A 77 -4.84 1.66 4.71
N THR A 78 -3.69 1.73 5.37
CA THR A 78 -3.54 2.41 6.66
C THR A 78 -2.87 3.77 6.49
N ALA A 79 -2.02 3.91 5.48
CA ALA A 79 -1.29 5.13 5.16
C ALA A 79 -1.56 5.55 3.71
N THR A 80 -1.28 6.82 3.41
CA THR A 80 -1.19 7.25 2.01
C THR A 80 -0.03 6.54 1.31
N ILE A 81 0.00 6.58 -0.02
CA ILE A 81 1.23 6.28 -0.76
C ILE A 81 2.29 7.35 -0.45
N TYR A 82 3.58 7.05 -0.68
CA TYR A 82 4.63 8.05 -0.57
C TYR A 82 4.50 9.10 -1.67
N ARG A 83 4.48 10.37 -1.27
CA ARG A 83 4.49 11.52 -2.17
C ARG A 83 5.82 12.21 -2.17
N VAL A 84 6.20 12.74 -3.33
CA VAL A 84 7.43 13.52 -3.48
C VAL A 84 7.17 14.95 -3.02
N VAL A 85 7.95 15.39 -2.03
CA VAL A 85 7.90 16.74 -1.47
C VAL A 85 9.31 17.34 -1.42
N LYS A 86 9.44 18.61 -1.09
CA LYS A 86 10.74 19.23 -0.83
C LYS A 86 11.28 18.73 0.51
N GLY A 87 12.48 18.14 0.51
CA GLY A 87 13.18 17.74 1.72
C GLY A 87 13.91 18.90 2.39
N GLY A 88 14.22 18.75 3.68
CA GLY A 88 14.94 19.74 4.48
C GLY A 88 14.18 21.07 4.67
N ALA A 89 12.87 21.09 4.41
CA ALA A 89 12.03 22.27 4.57
C ALA A 89 10.72 21.91 5.29
N PRO A 90 10.10 22.84 6.01
CA PRO A 90 8.80 22.61 6.62
C PRO A 90 7.74 22.21 5.59
N LEU A 91 7.05 21.10 5.85
CA LEU A 91 5.96 20.60 5.05
C LEU A 91 4.63 20.94 5.74
N ALA A 92 3.79 21.73 5.09
CA ALA A 92 2.43 21.94 5.55
C ALA A 92 1.58 20.71 5.20
N LEU A 93 0.97 20.09 6.21
CA LEU A 93 -0.02 19.04 6.01
C LEU A 93 -1.39 19.52 6.49
N SER A 94 -2.44 19.07 5.81
CA SER A 94 -3.81 19.28 6.30
C SER A 94 -4.64 18.02 6.12
N ILE A 95 -5.59 17.80 7.04
CA ILE A 95 -6.61 16.74 6.98
C ILE A 95 -7.97 17.44 7.01
N ASP A 96 -8.82 17.17 6.02
CA ASP A 96 -10.10 17.86 5.83
C ASP A 96 -9.95 19.40 5.83
N GLY A 97 -8.89 19.91 5.19
CA GLY A 97 -8.57 21.33 5.14
C GLY A 97 -8.06 21.94 6.45
N ARG A 98 -7.98 21.15 7.54
CA ARG A 98 -7.47 21.61 8.84
C ARG A 98 -5.96 21.36 8.94
N PRO A 99 -5.15 22.35 9.30
CA PRO A 99 -3.72 22.15 9.46
C PRO A 99 -3.41 21.09 10.53
N VAL A 100 -2.45 20.21 10.21
CA VAL A 100 -1.89 19.23 11.17
C VAL A 100 -0.93 19.97 12.11
N ALA A 101 -1.08 19.71 13.41
CA ALA A 101 -0.24 20.32 14.43
C ALA A 101 1.18 19.73 14.44
N GLY A 102 2.16 20.58 14.76
CA GLY A 102 3.57 20.19 14.84
C GLY A 102 4.39 20.62 13.63
N GLU A 103 5.68 20.67 13.82
CA GLU A 103 6.62 20.96 12.75
C GLU A 103 7.00 19.66 12.03
N ILE A 104 6.78 19.62 10.73
CA ILE A 104 7.05 18.45 9.89
C ILE A 104 8.15 18.84 8.91
N VAL A 105 9.38 18.37 9.16
CA VAL A 105 10.55 18.61 8.30
C VAL A 105 11.10 17.26 7.83
N PRO A 106 10.66 16.77 6.66
CA PRO A 106 11.18 15.52 6.11
C PRO A 106 12.65 15.69 5.71
N ALA A 107 13.49 14.72 6.03
CA ALA A 107 14.89 14.73 5.61
C ALA A 107 15.01 14.67 4.08
N ALA A 108 15.96 15.43 3.52
CA ALA A 108 16.25 15.39 2.09
C ALA A 108 16.76 14.00 1.67
N ASP A 109 16.41 13.59 0.45
CA ASP A 109 16.79 12.31 -0.17
C ASP A 109 16.41 11.07 0.66
N ALA A 110 15.38 11.20 1.51
CA ALA A 110 14.94 10.17 2.45
C ALA A 110 13.44 9.89 2.37
N PHE A 111 13.05 8.71 2.89
CA PHE A 111 11.67 8.33 3.12
C PHE A 111 11.27 8.63 4.56
N SER A 112 10.03 9.07 4.75
CA SER A 112 9.48 9.36 6.08
C SER A 112 7.99 9.02 6.14
N THR A 113 7.58 8.48 7.28
CA THR A 113 6.17 8.29 7.63
C THR A 113 5.78 9.32 8.68
N VAL A 114 4.82 10.17 8.36
CA VAL A 114 4.23 11.14 9.30
C VAL A 114 3.02 10.52 9.96
N VAL A 115 3.06 10.38 11.27
CA VAL A 115 1.96 9.85 12.08
C VAL A 115 1.22 11.03 12.69
N VAL A 116 -0.07 11.16 12.37
CA VAL A 116 -0.95 12.19 12.93
C VAL A 116 -1.80 11.52 14.01
N PRO A 117 -1.52 11.81 15.30
CA PRO A 117 -2.29 11.24 16.39
C PRO A 117 -3.69 11.91 16.48
N SER A 118 -4.63 11.26 17.17
CA SER A 118 -5.97 11.84 17.42
C SER A 118 -5.91 13.13 18.24
N SER A 119 -4.81 13.38 18.96
CA SER A 119 -4.54 14.60 19.72
C SER A 119 -3.03 14.81 19.84
N GLY A 120 -2.60 16.07 19.82
CA GLY A 120 -1.18 16.45 19.90
C GLY A 120 -0.52 16.64 18.53
N PRO A 121 0.79 16.88 18.52
CA PRO A 121 1.55 17.14 17.30
C PRO A 121 1.81 15.86 16.52
N ALA A 122 2.01 16.00 15.20
CA ALA A 122 2.47 14.92 14.35
C ALA A 122 3.88 14.46 14.71
N VAL A 123 4.15 13.18 14.47
CA VAL A 123 5.45 12.55 14.67
C VAL A 123 6.02 12.14 13.31
N VAL A 124 7.26 12.51 13.03
CA VAL A 124 7.96 12.10 11.81
C VAL A 124 8.85 10.89 12.12
N ILE A 125 8.59 9.78 11.49
CA ILE A 125 9.38 8.56 11.59
C ILE A 125 10.23 8.44 10.33
N ALA A 126 11.55 8.36 10.48
CA ALA A 126 12.46 8.11 9.36
C ALA A 126 12.34 6.64 8.91
N ASP A 127 12.18 6.44 7.61
CA ASP A 127 12.06 5.13 6.99
C ASP A 127 13.40 4.75 6.35
N SER A 128 14.24 4.01 7.08
CA SER A 128 15.53 3.58 6.57
C SER A 128 15.39 2.76 5.29
N THR A 129 16.28 3.00 4.35
CA THR A 129 16.46 2.18 3.13
C THR A 129 17.68 1.26 3.23
N GLU A 130 18.34 1.24 4.38
CA GLU A 130 19.49 0.38 4.62
C GLU A 130 19.11 -1.10 4.59
N GLY A 131 20.05 -1.94 4.18
CA GLY A 131 19.86 -3.40 4.16
C GLY A 131 18.87 -3.88 3.08
N ARG A 132 18.53 -3.03 2.10
CA ARG A 132 17.71 -3.42 0.95
C ARG A 132 18.37 -4.59 0.21
N ASN A 133 17.56 -5.60 -0.09
CA ASN A 133 17.97 -6.75 -0.88
C ASN A 133 16.88 -7.05 -1.93
N ASP A 134 17.18 -6.73 -3.17
CA ASP A 134 16.21 -6.87 -4.28
C ASP A 134 15.84 -8.33 -4.60
N LEU A 135 16.55 -9.31 -4.02
CA LEU A 135 16.22 -10.73 -4.11
C LEU A 135 15.27 -11.19 -2.99
N LYS A 136 14.90 -10.30 -2.07
CA LYS A 136 14.01 -10.57 -0.94
C LYS A 136 12.87 -9.55 -0.91
N ALA A 137 11.81 -9.89 -0.19
CA ALA A 137 10.81 -8.92 0.21
C ALA A 137 11.28 -8.18 1.47
N GLN A 138 10.94 -6.91 1.59
CA GLN A 138 11.25 -6.09 2.76
C GLN A 138 9.98 -5.91 3.60
N LEU A 139 10.00 -6.43 4.82
CA LEU A 139 8.99 -6.09 5.82
C LEU A 139 9.46 -4.90 6.65
N ARG A 140 8.56 -3.97 6.92
CA ARG A 140 8.76 -2.88 7.86
C ARG A 140 7.63 -2.88 8.88
N PHE A 141 7.96 -2.81 10.15
CA PHE A 141 6.98 -2.80 11.23
C PHE A 141 7.02 -1.47 11.97
N TYR A 142 5.86 -0.86 12.17
CA TYR A 142 5.66 0.35 12.94
C TYR A 142 4.83 0.02 14.17
N ASN A 143 5.34 0.34 15.34
CA ASN A 143 4.54 0.33 16.55
C ASN A 143 3.98 1.73 16.80
N LEU A 144 2.68 1.91 16.61
CA LEU A 144 1.99 3.18 16.80
C LEU A 144 1.06 3.16 18.03
N VAL A 145 1.19 2.13 18.87
CA VAL A 145 0.46 2.02 20.13
C VAL A 145 1.27 2.72 21.23
N PRO A 146 0.74 3.74 21.90
CA PRO A 146 1.45 4.41 22.98
C PRO A 146 1.61 3.51 24.20
N GLY A 147 2.73 3.68 24.91
CA GLY A 147 2.96 3.07 26.23
C GLY A 147 3.32 1.58 26.22
N CYS A 148 3.59 0.96 25.08
CA CYS A 148 4.03 -0.43 25.02
C CYS A 148 5.08 -0.68 23.95
N GLU A 149 5.92 -1.66 24.15
CA GLU A 149 6.78 -2.19 23.12
C GLU A 149 6.02 -3.23 22.29
N GLY A 150 6.02 -3.04 20.97
CA GLY A 150 5.34 -3.91 20.02
C GLY A 150 6.23 -5.06 19.57
N ALA A 151 5.66 -6.25 19.43
CA ALA A 151 6.33 -7.39 18.82
C ALA A 151 5.43 -8.01 17.75
N VAL A 152 6.04 -8.65 16.74
CA VAL A 152 5.32 -9.40 15.69
C VAL A 152 5.88 -10.82 15.63
N THR A 153 4.99 -11.80 15.65
CA THR A 153 5.32 -13.22 15.52
C THR A 153 4.56 -13.83 14.34
N VAL A 154 5.07 -14.92 13.82
CA VAL A 154 4.25 -15.81 13.01
C VAL A 154 3.23 -16.45 13.93
N ALA A 155 1.95 -16.46 13.52
CA ALA A 155 0.84 -17.00 14.31
C ALA A 155 1.07 -18.47 14.71
N ASP A 156 0.26 -18.96 15.63
CA ASP A 156 0.27 -20.36 16.10
C ASP A 156 1.62 -20.82 16.68
N GLY A 157 2.31 -19.92 17.39
CA GLY A 157 3.57 -20.23 18.07
C GLY A 157 4.80 -20.25 17.15
N GLY A 158 4.68 -19.65 15.97
CA GLY A 158 5.81 -19.52 15.06
C GLY A 158 6.88 -18.51 15.53
N PRO A 159 7.96 -18.34 14.77
CA PRO A 159 9.10 -17.52 15.18
C PRO A 159 8.74 -16.02 15.28
N THR A 160 9.46 -15.33 16.13
CA THR A 160 9.39 -13.87 16.24
C THR A 160 10.01 -13.21 15.01
N VAL A 161 9.28 -12.27 14.42
CA VAL A 161 9.70 -11.48 13.27
C VAL A 161 10.31 -10.15 13.70
N PHE A 162 9.65 -9.46 14.64
CA PHE A 162 10.11 -8.22 15.26
C PHE A 162 9.92 -8.27 16.77
N GLU A 163 10.92 -7.80 17.51
CA GLU A 163 10.91 -7.77 18.97
C GLU A 163 11.07 -6.34 19.48
N ALA A 164 10.39 -6.03 20.59
CA ALA A 164 10.60 -4.85 21.42
C ALA A 164 10.71 -3.53 20.62
N VAL A 165 9.78 -3.30 19.70
CA VAL A 165 9.73 -2.03 18.95
C VAL A 165 9.03 -0.99 19.81
N ALA A 166 9.75 0.08 20.16
CA ALA A 166 9.23 1.16 21.01
C ALA A 166 8.06 1.91 20.31
N PRO A 167 7.19 2.61 21.07
CA PRO A 167 6.16 3.47 20.50
C PRO A 167 6.73 4.51 19.54
N ASN A 168 6.03 4.74 18.43
CA ASN A 168 6.45 5.64 17.34
C ASN A 168 7.82 5.30 16.75
N ALA A 169 8.22 4.05 16.81
CA ALA A 169 9.44 3.54 16.20
C ALA A 169 9.13 2.52 15.10
N THR A 170 10.13 2.26 14.27
CA THR A 170 10.06 1.28 13.20
C THR A 170 11.28 0.35 13.22
N ARG A 171 11.07 -0.86 12.72
CA ARG A 171 12.09 -1.86 12.42
C ARG A 171 11.82 -2.46 11.06
N GLN A 172 12.88 -2.89 10.40
CA GLN A 172 12.75 -3.54 9.09
C GLN A 172 13.55 -4.84 9.04
N ARG A 173 13.10 -5.75 8.16
CA ARG A 173 13.72 -7.05 7.95
C ARG A 173 13.49 -7.53 6.53
N ALA A 174 14.55 -7.96 5.86
CA ALA A 174 14.45 -8.67 4.60
C ALA A 174 14.04 -10.13 4.83
N ILE A 175 13.01 -10.59 4.16
CA ILE A 175 12.50 -11.96 4.24
C ILE A 175 12.48 -12.62 2.86
N ASN A 176 12.59 -13.94 2.80
CA ASN A 176 12.23 -14.66 1.59
C ASN A 176 10.72 -14.53 1.38
N PRO A 177 10.23 -14.42 0.13
CA PRO A 177 8.80 -14.47 -0.14
C PRO A 177 8.20 -15.76 0.40
N ILE A 178 7.30 -15.62 1.37
CA ILE A 178 6.58 -16.72 2.02
C ILE A 178 5.14 -16.32 2.28
N GLU A 179 4.25 -17.29 2.34
CA GLU A 179 2.93 -17.12 2.92
C GLU A 179 3.03 -17.27 4.42
N ALA A 180 2.48 -16.33 5.17
CA ALA A 180 2.48 -16.38 6.62
C ALA A 180 1.26 -15.64 7.19
N ILE A 181 0.79 -16.10 8.32
CA ILE A 181 -0.16 -15.36 9.16
C ILE A 181 0.65 -14.78 10.31
N LEU A 182 0.53 -13.47 10.50
CA LEU A 182 1.22 -12.73 11.53
C LEU A 182 0.25 -12.31 12.63
N ALA A 183 0.74 -12.24 13.84
CA ALA A 183 0.07 -11.62 14.97
C ALA A 183 1.04 -10.66 15.67
N ALA A 184 0.52 -9.60 16.26
CA ALA A 184 1.32 -8.66 17.03
C ALA A 184 0.86 -8.63 18.49
N THR A 185 1.79 -8.30 19.37
CA THR A 185 1.52 -8.11 20.79
C THR A 185 1.99 -6.75 21.26
N CYS A 186 1.35 -6.26 22.31
CA CYS A 186 1.66 -5.02 23.01
C CYS A 186 1.50 -5.30 24.51
N GLY A 187 2.56 -5.70 25.16
CA GLY A 187 2.50 -6.27 26.51
C GLY A 187 1.68 -7.56 26.53
N ALA A 188 0.65 -7.60 27.38
CA ALA A 188 -0.26 -8.75 27.48
C ALA A 188 -1.38 -8.74 26.41
N ALA A 189 -1.57 -7.64 25.70
CA ALA A 189 -2.61 -7.52 24.67
C ALA A 189 -2.09 -8.04 23.31
N ALA A 190 -2.93 -8.79 22.60
CA ALA A 190 -2.63 -9.31 21.28
C ALA A 190 -3.58 -8.73 20.22
N SER A 191 -3.07 -8.58 19.01
CA SER A 191 -3.89 -8.24 17.84
C SER A 191 -4.61 -9.50 17.30
N GLY A 192 -5.60 -9.27 16.45
CA GLY A 192 -6.07 -10.31 15.54
C GLY A 192 -4.96 -10.71 14.54
N PRO A 193 -5.13 -11.87 13.87
CA PRO A 193 -4.21 -12.34 12.85
C PRO A 193 -4.27 -11.49 11.59
N LEU A 194 -3.12 -11.32 10.91
CA LEU A 194 -2.97 -10.70 9.60
C LEU A 194 -2.31 -11.68 8.63
N THR A 195 -3.01 -12.02 7.57
CA THR A 195 -2.43 -12.82 6.48
C THR A 195 -1.57 -11.91 5.59
N LEU A 196 -0.29 -12.26 5.43
CA LEU A 196 0.56 -11.59 4.45
C LEU A 196 0.06 -11.91 3.04
N PRO A 197 -0.05 -10.92 2.16
CA PRO A 197 -0.29 -11.19 0.76
C PRO A 197 0.91 -11.91 0.12
N PRO A 198 0.74 -12.58 -1.02
CA PRO A 198 1.87 -13.16 -1.74
C PRO A 198 2.86 -12.05 -2.13
N LEU A 199 3.99 -11.99 -1.42
CA LEU A 199 5.08 -11.06 -1.67
C LEU A 199 6.04 -11.65 -2.69
N LYS A 200 6.67 -10.77 -3.47
CA LYS A 200 7.73 -11.10 -4.44
C LYS A 200 9.06 -10.49 -4.00
N ALA A 201 10.15 -10.96 -4.58
CA ALA A 201 11.45 -10.31 -4.46
C ALA A 201 11.35 -8.85 -4.92
N GLY A 202 11.91 -7.94 -4.14
CA GLY A 202 11.82 -6.50 -4.35
C GLY A 202 10.55 -5.82 -3.81
N ASP A 203 9.54 -6.58 -3.34
CA ASP A 203 8.37 -5.98 -2.71
C ASP A 203 8.73 -5.37 -1.35
N HIS A 204 8.13 -4.22 -1.06
CA HIS A 204 8.15 -3.57 0.24
C HIS A 204 6.74 -3.62 0.84
N TYR A 205 6.64 -4.08 2.08
CA TYR A 205 5.38 -4.23 2.78
C TYR A 205 5.50 -3.71 4.21
N SER A 206 4.61 -2.80 4.57
CA SER A 206 4.57 -2.19 5.89
C SER A 206 3.49 -2.84 6.75
N LEU A 207 3.86 -3.14 7.99
CA LEU A 207 2.98 -3.60 9.07
C LEU A 207 2.81 -2.46 10.07
N PHE A 208 1.58 -2.19 10.48
CA PHE A 208 1.26 -1.14 11.45
C PHE A 208 0.51 -1.75 12.63
N LEU A 209 1.07 -1.60 13.82
CA LEU A 209 0.35 -1.88 15.06
C LEU A 209 -0.29 -0.60 15.54
N LEU A 210 -1.61 -0.56 15.51
CA LEU A 210 -2.44 0.61 15.76
C LEU A 210 -3.20 0.46 17.09
N PRO A 211 -3.47 1.55 17.80
CA PRO A 211 -4.43 1.51 18.90
C PRO A 211 -5.84 1.19 18.36
N GLY A 212 -6.56 0.32 19.03
CA GLY A 212 -7.95 -0.03 18.75
C GLY A 212 -8.78 0.00 20.00
N ALA A 213 -10.12 0.01 19.86
CA ALA A 213 -11.06 0.14 20.97
C ALA A 213 -10.99 -1.03 21.97
N SER A 214 -10.70 -2.25 21.49
CA SER A 214 -10.64 -3.48 22.32
C SER A 214 -9.23 -4.07 22.40
N GLY A 215 -8.20 -3.33 22.02
CA GLY A 215 -6.80 -3.77 22.00
C GLY A 215 -6.08 -3.37 20.71
N PRO A 216 -4.80 -3.73 20.60
CA PRO A 216 -4.01 -3.38 19.41
C PRO A 216 -4.54 -4.06 18.15
N VAL A 217 -4.43 -3.38 17.01
CA VAL A 217 -4.85 -3.87 15.70
C VAL A 217 -3.64 -3.91 14.78
N LEU A 218 -3.33 -5.07 14.21
CA LEU A 218 -2.29 -5.23 13.20
C LEU A 218 -2.90 -5.09 11.82
N THR A 219 -2.38 -4.14 11.03
CA THR A 219 -2.74 -3.94 9.63
C THR A 219 -1.49 -3.97 8.76
N GLY A 220 -1.67 -4.07 7.45
CA GLY A 220 -0.53 -4.05 6.53
C GLY A 220 -0.92 -3.56 5.14
N GLN A 221 0.06 -3.00 4.43
CA GLN A 221 -0.09 -2.56 3.05
C GLN A 221 1.21 -2.67 2.26
N ARG A 222 1.13 -2.73 0.94
CA ARG A 222 2.29 -2.57 0.06
C ARG A 222 2.74 -1.12 0.07
N ASP A 223 4.05 -0.90 0.08
CA ASP A 223 4.61 0.44 -0.02
C ASP A 223 4.61 0.88 -1.48
N GLU A 224 3.89 1.93 -1.78
CA GLU A 224 3.82 2.54 -3.10
C GLU A 224 4.32 3.97 -3.07
N THR A 225 4.92 4.41 -4.17
CA THR A 225 5.41 5.78 -4.35
C THR A 225 4.69 6.42 -5.53
N GLU A 226 4.24 7.66 -5.35
CA GLU A 226 3.66 8.45 -6.43
C GLU A 226 4.67 8.60 -7.58
N PRO A 227 4.28 8.31 -8.82
CA PRO A 227 5.14 8.58 -9.97
C PRO A 227 5.42 10.08 -10.08
N TYR A 228 6.69 10.47 -10.03
CA TYR A 228 7.07 11.86 -10.25
C TYR A 228 6.86 12.23 -11.72
N ARG A 229 6.09 13.27 -11.97
CA ARG A 229 5.72 13.72 -13.33
C ARG A 229 6.52 14.91 -13.84
N GLY A 230 7.52 15.36 -13.07
CA GLY A 230 8.21 16.64 -13.32
C GLY A 230 7.42 17.83 -12.78
N ALA A 231 8.05 19.00 -12.74
CA ALA A 231 7.32 20.25 -12.51
C ALA A 231 6.46 20.50 -13.77
N ALA A 232 5.16 20.77 -13.59
CA ALA A 232 4.35 21.31 -14.66
C ALA A 232 4.93 22.67 -15.05
N ASN A 233 5.42 22.82 -16.29
CA ASN A 233 5.85 24.09 -16.84
C ASN A 233 4.65 25.00 -17.05
#